data_19dcfea25f459a395ddb58d6d6ca6839
#
_entry.id   19dcfea25f459a395ddb58d6d6ca6839
#
_cell.length_a   1.000
_cell.length_b   1.000
_cell.length_c   1.000
_cell.angle_alpha   90.00
_cell.angle_beta   90.00
_cell.angle_gamma   90.00
#
_symmetry.space_group_name_H-M   'P 1'
#
loop_
_entity.id
_entity.type
_entity.pdbx_description
1 polymer ?
#
loop_
_entity_poly.entity_id
_entity_poly.type
_entity_poly.pdbx_seq_one_letter_code
_entity_poly.pdbx_strand_id
1 'polypeptide(L)'
;EQHVYSASLSGKGEMKLLTEAGWWNNGVMDGASSRIIVSRSNPSQPVQLYLAERDGKRMRWLSENKIDANHPYAPYLSAYADTRFGTIKAVDGSDLYYKLLTPKLDSGKRYPVFMIHYGGPGAGRQVTKSWGGVMAQYLVQRGWIVFAIDNRGTPDRGKVFEDQIYRAMGGVEVEDQLAGATWLKAQPFVD
;
A
#
# COMPACT_ATOMS: atom_id res chain seq x y z
N GLU A 1 2.80 5.70 -2.86
CA GLU A 1 1.64 6.58 -3.03
C GLU A 1 0.94 6.27 -4.36
N GLN A 2 -0.33 6.63 -4.45
CA GLN A 2 -1.11 6.54 -5.69
C GLN A 2 -1.83 7.87 -5.91
N HIS A 3 -1.87 8.31 -7.16
CA HIS A 3 -2.39 9.62 -7.48
C HIS A 3 -3.25 9.62 -8.74
N VAL A 4 -4.12 10.63 -8.85
CA VAL A 4 -4.88 10.95 -10.06
C VAL A 4 -4.13 12.05 -10.82
N TYR A 5 -3.96 11.83 -12.12
CA TYR A 5 -3.32 12.77 -13.03
C TYR A 5 -4.25 13.09 -14.20
N SER A 6 -4.06 14.26 -14.79
CA SER A 6 -4.58 14.57 -16.11
C SER A 6 -3.44 14.69 -17.12
N ALA A 7 -3.71 14.24 -18.35
CA ALA A 7 -2.80 14.36 -19.48
C ALA A 7 -3.57 14.78 -20.72
N SER A 8 -2.89 15.48 -21.64
CA SER A 8 -3.47 15.84 -22.93
C SER A 8 -3.50 14.62 -23.86
N LEU A 9 -4.63 14.37 -24.49
CA LEU A 9 -4.78 13.31 -25.50
C LEU A 9 -3.96 13.60 -26.77
N SER A 10 -3.53 14.84 -26.99
CA SER A 10 -2.64 15.19 -28.10
C SER A 10 -1.20 14.71 -27.91
N GLY A 11 -0.87 14.15 -26.74
CA GLY A 11 0.49 13.77 -26.37
C GLY A 11 1.44 14.94 -26.12
N LYS A 12 0.94 16.19 -26.16
CA LYS A 12 1.72 17.40 -25.91
C LYS A 12 1.41 17.93 -24.51
N GLY A 13 2.46 18.43 -23.85
CA GLY A 13 2.38 18.99 -22.50
C GLY A 13 2.71 17.96 -21.40
N GLU A 14 2.82 18.46 -20.19
CA GLU A 14 3.14 17.65 -19.01
C GLU A 14 1.88 17.07 -18.36
N MET A 15 2.05 15.91 -17.72
CA MET A 15 1.00 15.37 -16.84
C MET A 15 0.85 16.27 -15.61
N LYS A 16 -0.40 16.62 -15.30
CA LYS A 16 -0.73 17.42 -14.12
C LYS A 16 -1.23 16.53 -13.00
N LEU A 17 -0.57 16.60 -11.85
CA LEU A 17 -1.03 15.95 -10.61
C LEU A 17 -2.29 16.65 -10.09
N LEU A 18 -3.36 15.86 -9.81
CA LEU A 18 -4.66 16.37 -9.37
C LEU A 18 -4.94 16.12 -7.88
N THR A 19 -4.12 15.30 -7.20
CA THR A 19 -4.34 14.90 -5.81
C THR A 19 -3.14 15.24 -4.92
N GLU A 20 -3.39 15.40 -3.63
CA GLU A 20 -2.38 15.76 -2.64
C GLU A 20 -1.38 14.61 -2.41
N ALA A 21 -0.11 14.95 -2.19
CA ALA A 21 0.93 14.01 -1.77
C ALA A 21 0.66 13.45 -0.35
N GLY A 22 1.27 12.32 -0.02
CA GLY A 22 1.11 11.65 1.28
C GLY A 22 -0.12 10.76 1.38
N TRP A 23 -0.86 10.57 0.28
CA TRP A 23 -2.09 9.79 0.26
C TRP A 23 -2.06 8.69 -0.81
N TRP A 24 -2.87 7.69 -0.58
CA TRP A 24 -3.26 6.68 -1.54
C TRP A 24 -4.62 7.09 -2.11
N ASN A 25 -4.62 7.62 -3.33
CA ASN A 25 -5.80 8.23 -3.93
C ASN A 25 -6.36 7.35 -5.06
N ASN A 26 -7.69 7.29 -5.14
CA ASN A 26 -8.42 6.80 -6.31
C ASN A 26 -9.41 7.87 -6.76
N GLY A 27 -9.62 7.99 -8.06
CA GLY A 27 -10.54 8.98 -8.63
C GLY A 27 -11.54 8.33 -9.56
N VAL A 28 -12.79 8.73 -9.45
CA VAL A 28 -13.84 8.37 -10.40
C VAL A 28 -14.41 9.66 -10.96
N MET A 29 -14.35 9.81 -12.30
CA MET A 29 -14.82 10.99 -13.01
C MET A 29 -16.27 10.76 -13.49
N ASP A 30 -17.07 11.82 -13.48
CA ASP A 30 -18.40 11.79 -14.06
C ASP A 30 -18.36 11.64 -15.59
N GLY A 31 -19.48 11.23 -16.20
CA GLY A 31 -19.57 11.02 -17.65
C GLY A 31 -19.35 12.31 -18.47
N ALA A 32 -19.59 13.48 -17.89
CA ALA A 32 -19.33 14.78 -18.51
C ALA A 32 -17.87 15.26 -18.30
N SER A 33 -17.06 14.51 -17.58
CA SER A 33 -15.67 14.87 -17.24
C SER A 33 -15.54 16.22 -16.53
N SER A 34 -16.52 16.56 -15.72
CA SER A 34 -16.61 17.87 -15.04
C SER A 34 -16.28 17.78 -13.56
N ARG A 35 -16.46 16.62 -12.95
CA ARG A 35 -16.26 16.39 -11.52
C ARG A 35 -15.56 15.07 -11.27
N ILE A 36 -14.81 15.03 -10.17
CA ILE A 36 -14.10 13.84 -9.71
C ILE A 36 -14.54 13.54 -8.28
N ILE A 37 -14.96 12.32 -8.01
CA ILE A 37 -15.04 11.81 -6.65
C ILE A 37 -13.69 11.17 -6.36
N VAL A 38 -13.00 11.70 -5.35
CA VAL A 38 -11.73 11.16 -4.89
C VAL A 38 -11.94 10.45 -3.57
N SER A 39 -11.52 9.17 -3.53
CA SER A 39 -11.30 8.45 -2.27
C SER A 39 -9.82 8.46 -1.95
N ARG A 40 -9.48 8.73 -0.69
CA ARG A 40 -8.08 8.73 -0.23
C ARG A 40 -7.94 8.13 1.16
N SER A 41 -6.80 7.56 1.43
CA SER A 41 -6.40 7.12 2.76
C SER A 41 -4.88 7.12 2.86
N ASN A 42 -4.36 6.98 4.08
CA ASN A 42 -2.95 6.71 4.31
C ASN A 42 -2.79 5.80 5.54
N PRO A 43 -1.58 5.37 5.94
CA PRO A 43 -1.42 4.45 7.06
C PRO A 43 -1.98 4.96 8.40
N SER A 44 -2.16 6.27 8.57
CA SER A 44 -2.66 6.89 9.82
C SER A 44 -4.08 7.46 9.71
N GLN A 45 -4.68 7.47 8.51
CA GLN A 45 -6.01 8.02 8.28
C GLN A 45 -6.87 7.08 7.44
N PRO A 46 -8.08 6.75 7.90
CA PRO A 46 -9.01 5.90 7.17
C PRO A 46 -9.50 6.56 5.89
N VAL A 47 -10.30 5.82 5.13
CA VAL A 47 -10.82 6.30 3.85
C VAL A 47 -11.66 7.56 4.04
N GLN A 48 -11.28 8.58 3.29
CA GLN A 48 -11.96 9.86 3.16
C GLN A 48 -12.48 10.01 1.74
N LEU A 49 -13.62 10.66 1.57
CA LEU A 49 -14.25 10.91 0.27
C LEU A 49 -14.49 12.41 0.09
N TYR A 50 -14.12 12.95 -1.07
CA TYR A 50 -14.45 14.32 -1.43
C TYR A 50 -14.82 14.46 -2.90
N LEU A 51 -15.59 15.50 -3.18
CA LEU A 51 -15.89 15.95 -4.53
C LEU A 51 -14.86 17.01 -4.94
N ALA A 52 -14.32 16.89 -6.15
CA ALA A 52 -13.38 17.84 -6.73
C ALA A 52 -13.84 18.32 -8.12
N GLU A 53 -13.35 19.50 -8.49
CA GLU A 53 -13.36 19.99 -9.86
C GLU A 53 -12.48 19.10 -10.76
N ARG A 54 -12.65 19.23 -12.08
CA ARG A 54 -11.82 18.49 -13.05
C ARG A 54 -10.31 18.77 -12.95
N ASP A 55 -9.92 19.89 -12.35
CA ASP A 55 -8.52 20.29 -12.14
C ASP A 55 -7.94 19.77 -10.81
N GLY A 56 -8.74 18.99 -10.04
CA GLY A 56 -8.36 18.42 -8.76
C GLY A 56 -8.68 19.28 -7.55
N LYS A 57 -9.16 20.54 -7.72
CA LYS A 57 -9.51 21.43 -6.61
C LYS A 57 -10.68 20.84 -5.83
N ARG A 58 -10.46 20.53 -4.54
CA ARG A 58 -11.51 20.01 -3.66
C ARG A 58 -12.61 21.05 -3.46
N MET A 59 -13.84 20.67 -3.77
CA MET A 59 -15.04 21.47 -3.59
C MET A 59 -15.63 21.29 -2.18
N ARG A 60 -15.81 20.02 -1.78
CA ARG A 60 -16.39 19.67 -0.46
C ARG A 60 -16.04 18.23 -0.07
N TRP A 61 -16.08 17.98 1.22
CA TRP A 61 -16.08 16.62 1.74
C TRP A 61 -17.45 15.96 1.52
N LEU A 62 -17.44 14.71 1.10
CA LEU A 62 -18.59 13.81 1.14
C LEU A 62 -18.55 12.99 2.43
N SER A 63 -17.34 12.58 2.85
CA SER A 63 -17.05 11.99 4.14
C SER A 63 -15.61 12.33 4.51
N GLU A 64 -15.41 13.20 5.47
CA GLU A 64 -14.06 13.55 5.91
C GLU A 64 -13.40 12.42 6.72
N ASN A 65 -14.19 11.69 7.51
CA ASN A 65 -13.76 10.51 8.27
C ASN A 65 -12.37 10.67 8.90
N LYS A 66 -12.05 11.86 9.37
CA LYS A 66 -10.77 12.18 9.97
C LYS A 66 -10.73 11.65 11.41
N ILE A 67 -9.66 10.95 11.78
CA ILE A 67 -9.47 10.54 13.16
C ILE A 67 -9.11 11.77 14.00
N ASP A 68 -10.04 12.17 14.83
CA ASP A 68 -9.87 13.14 15.89
C ASP A 68 -10.31 12.53 17.23
N ALA A 69 -10.34 13.34 18.30
CA ALA A 69 -10.70 12.86 19.64
C ALA A 69 -12.11 12.25 19.75
N ASN A 70 -13.01 12.59 18.84
CA ASN A 70 -14.41 12.11 18.83
C ASN A 70 -14.62 10.92 17.87
N HIS A 71 -13.60 10.56 17.09
CA HIS A 71 -13.72 9.47 16.14
C HIS A 71 -13.84 8.12 16.88
N PRO A 72 -14.74 7.21 16.47
CA PRO A 72 -14.93 5.91 17.14
C PRO A 72 -13.66 5.06 17.27
N TYR A 73 -12.67 5.29 16.39
CA TYR A 73 -11.38 4.61 16.41
C TYR A 73 -10.36 5.26 17.37
N ALA A 74 -10.59 6.49 17.84
CA ALA A 74 -9.64 7.20 18.69
C ALA A 74 -9.16 6.43 19.94
N PRO A 75 -10.02 5.68 20.68
CA PRO A 75 -9.60 4.89 21.83
C PRO A 75 -8.59 3.78 21.50
N TYR A 76 -8.51 3.35 20.26
CA TYR A 76 -7.65 2.25 19.81
C TYR A 76 -6.31 2.72 19.23
N LEU A 77 -6.10 4.02 19.04
CA LEU A 77 -4.88 4.58 18.44
C LEU A 77 -3.62 4.25 19.23
N SER A 78 -3.69 4.17 20.55
CA SER A 78 -2.54 3.84 21.38
C SER A 78 -2.03 2.40 21.16
N ALA A 79 -2.89 1.52 20.65
CA ALA A 79 -2.55 0.14 20.31
C ALA A 79 -2.29 -0.06 18.80
N TYR A 80 -2.42 1.00 18.01
CA TYR A 80 -2.22 0.93 16.57
C TYR A 80 -0.73 0.83 16.24
N ALA A 81 -0.36 -0.22 15.52
CA ALA A 81 1.02 -0.42 15.09
C ALA A 81 1.31 0.35 13.79
N ASP A 82 2.39 1.10 13.77
CA ASP A 82 2.85 1.79 12.57
C ASP A 82 3.30 0.81 11.49
N THR A 83 2.93 1.12 10.25
CA THR A 83 3.38 0.37 9.09
C THR A 83 4.72 0.92 8.60
N ARG A 84 5.76 0.10 8.63
CA ARG A 84 7.06 0.40 8.03
C ARG A 84 7.10 -0.10 6.60
N PHE A 85 7.71 0.69 5.71
CA PHE A 85 7.92 0.36 4.31
C PHE A 85 9.40 0.33 4.00
N GLY A 86 9.80 -0.52 3.08
CA GLY A 86 11.17 -0.61 2.63
C GLY A 86 11.30 -1.40 1.33
N THR A 87 12.53 -1.72 1.00
CA THR A 87 12.90 -2.38 -0.25
C THR A 87 13.87 -3.52 0.03
N ILE A 88 13.68 -4.65 -0.65
CA ILE A 88 14.59 -5.79 -0.70
C ILE A 88 15.01 -5.96 -2.16
N LYS A 89 16.25 -6.37 -2.45
CA LYS A 89 16.68 -6.67 -3.81
C LYS A 89 16.30 -8.09 -4.20
N ALA A 90 15.69 -8.22 -5.39
CA ALA A 90 15.56 -9.51 -6.07
C ALA A 90 16.92 -9.98 -6.63
N VAL A 91 16.99 -11.22 -7.08
CA VAL A 91 18.21 -11.81 -7.67
C VAL A 91 18.69 -11.04 -8.90
N ASP A 92 17.77 -10.48 -9.69
CA ASP A 92 18.07 -9.67 -10.88
C ASP A 92 18.40 -8.20 -10.56
N GLY A 93 18.41 -7.83 -9.27
CA GLY A 93 18.65 -6.46 -8.81
C GLY A 93 17.41 -5.58 -8.75
N SER A 94 16.23 -6.07 -9.15
CA SER A 94 14.97 -5.36 -9.05
C SER A 94 14.63 -5.04 -7.60
N ASP A 95 14.00 -3.89 -7.38
CA ASP A 95 13.50 -3.50 -6.06
C ASP A 95 12.18 -4.21 -5.76
N LEU A 96 12.11 -4.96 -4.68
CA LEU A 96 10.89 -5.56 -4.15
C LEU A 96 10.43 -4.71 -2.97
N TYR A 97 9.29 -4.06 -3.10
CA TYR A 97 8.75 -3.26 -2.00
C TYR A 97 8.10 -4.15 -0.95
N TYR A 98 8.31 -3.82 0.32
CA TYR A 98 7.65 -4.50 1.42
C TYR A 98 6.95 -3.55 2.38
N LYS A 99 5.99 -4.08 3.12
CA LYS A 99 5.44 -3.46 4.33
C LYS A 99 5.59 -4.42 5.51
N LEU A 100 5.84 -3.84 6.67
CA LEU A 100 6.10 -4.56 7.91
C LEU A 100 5.37 -3.88 9.07
N LEU A 101 4.56 -4.63 9.79
CA LEU A 101 3.98 -4.21 11.06
C LEU A 101 4.54 -5.12 12.15
N THR A 102 4.94 -4.53 13.28
CA THR A 102 5.46 -5.30 14.41
C THR A 102 4.68 -4.97 15.67
N PRO A 103 4.54 -5.91 16.59
CA PRO A 103 4.19 -5.56 17.97
C PRO A 103 5.27 -4.64 18.57
N LYS A 104 5.02 -4.13 19.77
CA LYS A 104 6.10 -3.50 20.54
C LYS A 104 7.19 -4.55 20.77
N LEU A 105 8.37 -4.28 20.23
CA LEU A 105 9.50 -5.22 20.30
C LEU A 105 10.18 -5.11 21.66
N ASP A 106 10.17 -6.20 22.43
CA ASP A 106 10.91 -6.33 23.67
C ASP A 106 12.32 -6.82 23.38
N SER A 107 13.31 -6.34 24.13
CA SER A 107 14.73 -6.74 23.94
C SER A 107 14.88 -8.26 24.16
N GLY A 108 15.52 -8.90 23.20
CA GLY A 108 15.82 -10.35 23.25
C GLY A 108 14.64 -11.28 22.97
N LYS A 109 13.45 -10.74 22.77
CA LYS A 109 12.29 -11.53 22.40
C LYS A 109 12.16 -11.67 20.88
N ARG A 110 11.77 -12.86 20.43
CA ARG A 110 11.45 -13.16 19.05
C ARG A 110 9.95 -13.34 18.87
N TYR A 111 9.48 -13.04 17.67
CA TYR A 111 8.06 -13.02 17.35
C TYR A 111 7.79 -13.80 16.08
N PRO A 112 6.70 -14.59 16.04
CA PRO A 112 6.29 -15.29 14.83
C PRO A 112 5.85 -14.31 13.74
N VAL A 113 6.02 -14.72 12.48
CA VAL A 113 5.67 -13.90 11.31
C VAL A 113 4.46 -14.48 10.59
N PHE A 114 3.53 -13.60 10.25
CA PHE A 114 2.45 -13.87 9.32
C PHE A 114 2.75 -13.15 8.00
N MET A 115 3.08 -13.90 6.95
CA MET A 115 3.29 -13.35 5.61
C MET A 115 1.96 -13.29 4.87
N ILE A 116 1.63 -12.11 4.35
CA ILE A 116 0.48 -11.89 3.47
C ILE A 116 1.01 -11.76 2.05
N HIS A 117 0.56 -12.63 1.16
CA HIS A 117 0.94 -12.55 -0.24
C HIS A 117 -0.24 -12.92 -1.16
N TYR A 118 -0.18 -12.44 -2.37
CA TYR A 118 -1.01 -12.89 -3.48
C TYR A 118 -0.16 -13.57 -4.55
N GLY A 119 0.90 -12.93 -5.00
CA GLY A 119 1.93 -13.46 -5.91
C GLY A 119 1.54 -13.51 -7.39
N GLY A 120 0.25 -13.59 -7.69
CA GLY A 120 -0.24 -13.79 -9.06
C GLY A 120 -0.51 -12.50 -9.86
N PRO A 121 -0.91 -12.62 -11.13
CA PRO A 121 -1.16 -11.48 -12.02
C PRO A 121 -2.48 -10.76 -11.70
N GLY A 122 -2.54 -9.48 -12.04
CA GLY A 122 -3.79 -8.71 -12.15
C GLY A 122 -4.49 -8.33 -10.85
N ALA A 123 -4.17 -8.90 -9.73
CA ALA A 123 -4.82 -8.61 -8.47
C ALA A 123 -3.90 -7.82 -7.54
N GLY A 124 -3.91 -6.59 -7.69
CA GLY A 124 -3.50 -5.60 -6.73
C GLY A 124 -2.23 -5.84 -5.90
N ARG A 125 -1.49 -4.81 -5.72
CA ARG A 125 -0.32 -4.76 -4.83
C ARG A 125 -0.73 -5.04 -3.39
N GLN A 126 0.09 -5.81 -2.68
CA GLN A 126 -0.03 -6.00 -1.23
C GLN A 126 0.60 -4.84 -0.46
N VAL A 127 1.59 -4.18 -1.06
CA VAL A 127 2.32 -3.06 -0.45
C VAL A 127 1.72 -1.74 -0.92
N THR A 128 0.74 -1.26 -0.19
CA THR A 128 0.07 0.02 -0.43
C THR A 128 0.24 0.93 0.78
N LYS A 129 0.43 2.22 0.55
CA LYS A 129 0.39 3.24 1.61
C LYS A 129 -1.05 3.72 1.87
N SER A 130 -2.00 2.79 1.79
CA SER A 130 -3.39 3.02 2.16
C SER A 130 -3.64 2.68 3.63
N TRP A 131 -4.82 3.01 4.14
CA TRP A 131 -5.24 2.58 5.47
C TRP A 131 -5.18 1.06 5.59
N GLY A 132 -4.45 0.57 6.58
CA GLY A 132 -4.20 -0.85 6.77
C GLY A 132 -5.42 -1.60 7.32
N GLY A 133 -5.52 -2.88 6.95
CA GLY A 133 -6.61 -3.74 7.38
C GLY A 133 -6.63 -4.00 8.90
N VAL A 134 -7.81 -4.08 9.47
CA VAL A 134 -8.04 -4.41 10.88
C VAL A 134 -7.40 -5.75 11.26
N MET A 135 -7.36 -6.72 10.33
CA MET A 135 -6.74 -8.03 10.56
C MET A 135 -5.24 -7.92 10.87
N ALA A 136 -4.50 -7.09 10.14
CA ALA A 136 -3.08 -6.89 10.41
C ALA A 136 -2.84 -6.31 11.81
N GLN A 137 -3.64 -5.31 12.20
CA GLN A 137 -3.59 -4.73 13.55
C GLN A 137 -3.95 -5.75 14.63
N TYR A 138 -4.97 -6.57 14.40
CA TYR A 138 -5.35 -7.65 15.32
C TYR A 138 -4.22 -8.66 15.52
N LEU A 139 -3.57 -9.11 14.45
CA LEU A 139 -2.45 -10.05 14.52
C LEU A 139 -1.27 -9.46 15.30
N VAL A 140 -0.94 -8.18 15.04
CA VAL A 140 0.13 -7.49 15.76
C VAL A 140 -0.16 -7.41 17.26
N GLN A 141 -1.40 -7.11 17.66
CA GLN A 141 -1.80 -7.09 19.06
C GLN A 141 -1.75 -8.48 19.72
N ARG A 142 -1.79 -9.54 18.93
CA ARG A 142 -1.59 -10.92 19.37
C ARG A 142 -0.13 -11.37 19.36
N GLY A 143 0.80 -10.46 19.09
CA GLY A 143 2.23 -10.72 19.10
C GLY A 143 2.79 -11.28 17.80
N TRP A 144 2.08 -11.14 16.68
CA TRP A 144 2.58 -11.52 15.37
C TRP A 144 3.22 -10.32 14.66
N ILE A 145 4.29 -10.59 13.97
CA ILE A 145 4.78 -9.69 12.93
C ILE A 145 3.95 -9.94 11.68
N VAL A 146 3.49 -8.87 11.02
CA VAL A 146 2.79 -8.97 9.73
C VAL A 146 3.68 -8.39 8.64
N PHE A 147 3.91 -9.19 7.61
CA PHE A 147 4.80 -8.84 6.50
C PHE A 147 4.12 -9.10 5.16
N ALA A 148 4.32 -8.20 4.22
CA ALA A 148 3.96 -8.42 2.83
C ALA A 148 5.04 -7.83 1.92
N ILE A 149 5.29 -8.48 0.79
CA ILE A 149 6.23 -8.05 -0.25
C ILE A 149 5.55 -8.15 -1.61
N ASP A 150 5.76 -7.14 -2.45
CA ASP A 150 5.32 -7.16 -3.85
C ASP A 150 6.44 -7.77 -4.70
N ASN A 151 6.22 -8.98 -5.17
CA ASN A 151 7.14 -9.71 -6.03
C ASN A 151 7.10 -9.20 -7.48
N ARG A 152 8.08 -9.59 -8.30
CA ARG A 152 8.02 -9.43 -9.75
C ARG A 152 6.74 -10.09 -10.28
N GLY A 153 6.11 -9.46 -11.25
CA GLY A 153 4.77 -9.80 -11.72
C GLY A 153 3.64 -8.98 -11.09
N THR A 154 3.91 -8.24 -10.02
CA THR A 154 2.94 -7.31 -9.42
C THR A 154 2.70 -6.12 -10.35
N PRO A 155 1.43 -5.68 -10.55
CA PRO A 155 1.08 -4.58 -11.44
C PRO A 155 1.60 -3.20 -10.98
N ASP A 156 1.45 -2.21 -11.86
CA ASP A 156 1.74 -0.78 -11.64
C ASP A 156 3.24 -0.46 -11.45
N ARG A 157 4.13 -1.32 -11.94
CA ARG A 157 5.57 -1.09 -11.94
C ARG A 157 6.19 -1.14 -13.33
N GLY A 158 5.34 -1.05 -14.34
CA GLY A 158 5.71 -1.14 -15.74
C GLY A 158 5.75 -2.57 -16.26
N LYS A 159 5.57 -2.68 -17.58
CA LYS A 159 5.37 -3.95 -18.27
C LYS A 159 6.51 -4.94 -18.06
N VAL A 160 7.76 -4.49 -18.06
CA VAL A 160 8.94 -5.35 -17.87
C VAL A 160 8.93 -6.06 -16.51
N PHE A 161 8.45 -5.39 -15.48
CA PHE A 161 8.33 -5.97 -14.13
C PHE A 161 7.11 -6.92 -14.04
N GLU A 162 5.99 -6.54 -14.66
CA GLU A 162 4.74 -7.29 -14.59
C GLU A 162 4.77 -8.56 -15.44
N ASP A 163 5.35 -8.49 -16.65
CA ASP A 163 5.36 -9.61 -17.60
C ASP A 163 6.26 -10.79 -17.18
N GLN A 164 7.08 -10.65 -16.13
CA GLN A 164 8.00 -11.72 -15.72
C GLN A 164 7.30 -13.02 -15.30
N ILE A 165 6.03 -12.93 -14.91
CA ILE A 165 5.20 -14.10 -14.58
C ILE A 165 4.25 -14.50 -15.73
N TYR A 166 4.33 -13.82 -16.88
CA TYR A 166 3.45 -14.13 -18.01
C TYR A 166 3.74 -15.54 -18.55
N ARG A 167 2.76 -16.43 -18.41
CA ARG A 167 2.85 -17.87 -18.72
C ARG A 167 4.00 -18.62 -18.03
N ALA A 168 4.52 -18.06 -16.92
CA ALA A 168 5.68 -18.57 -16.20
C ALA A 168 5.49 -18.51 -14.66
N MET A 169 4.26 -18.72 -14.20
CA MET A 169 3.98 -18.76 -12.76
C MET A 169 4.63 -19.96 -12.08
N GLY A 170 5.01 -19.79 -10.82
CA GLY A 170 5.73 -20.79 -10.04
C GLY A 170 7.26 -20.60 -10.06
N GLY A 171 7.74 -19.48 -10.61
CA GLY A 171 9.15 -19.15 -10.74
C GLY A 171 9.56 -17.91 -9.97
N VAL A 172 9.71 -16.78 -10.66
CA VAL A 172 10.29 -15.55 -10.08
C VAL A 172 9.51 -14.97 -8.90
N GLU A 173 8.19 -15.11 -8.89
CA GLU A 173 7.37 -14.66 -7.76
C GLU A 173 7.64 -15.48 -6.50
N VAL A 174 7.91 -16.79 -6.65
CA VAL A 174 8.28 -17.66 -5.52
C VAL A 174 9.67 -17.29 -5.01
N GLU A 175 10.63 -17.07 -5.91
CA GLU A 175 11.98 -16.62 -5.56
C GLU A 175 11.93 -15.31 -4.75
N ASP A 176 11.11 -14.36 -5.17
CA ASP A 176 10.97 -13.06 -4.51
C ASP A 176 10.31 -13.19 -3.13
N GLN A 177 9.30 -14.04 -2.99
CA GLN A 177 8.70 -14.33 -1.69
C GLN A 177 9.72 -15.02 -0.74
N LEU A 178 10.55 -15.93 -1.27
CA LEU A 178 11.63 -16.56 -0.52
C LEU A 178 12.72 -15.55 -0.12
N ALA A 179 13.05 -14.59 -0.99
CA ALA A 179 13.96 -13.50 -0.65
C ALA A 179 13.42 -12.66 0.53
N GLY A 180 12.12 -12.36 0.52
CA GLY A 180 11.42 -11.73 1.63
C GLY A 180 11.51 -12.52 2.93
N ALA A 181 11.24 -13.83 2.87
CA ALA A 181 11.32 -14.73 4.02
C ALA A 181 12.76 -14.83 4.57
N THR A 182 13.74 -14.89 3.68
CA THR A 182 15.16 -14.91 4.05
C THR A 182 15.58 -13.64 4.75
N TRP A 183 15.17 -12.48 4.23
CA TRP A 183 15.40 -11.19 4.84
C TRP A 183 14.76 -11.11 6.24
N LEU A 184 13.52 -11.60 6.39
CA LEU A 184 12.85 -11.66 7.69
C LEU A 184 13.61 -12.50 8.70
N LYS A 185 14.05 -13.71 8.33
CA LYS A 185 14.82 -14.61 9.21
C LYS A 185 16.15 -14.01 9.69
N ALA A 186 16.71 -13.06 8.95
CA ALA A 186 17.90 -12.32 9.36
C ALA A 186 17.62 -11.21 10.39
N GLN A 187 16.35 -10.89 10.66
CA GLN A 187 16.02 -9.86 11.65
C GLN A 187 16.12 -10.44 13.08
N PRO A 188 16.74 -9.72 14.03
CA PRO A 188 16.99 -10.24 15.38
C PRO A 188 15.73 -10.51 16.19
N PHE A 189 14.59 -9.93 15.78
CA PHE A 189 13.29 -10.03 16.44
C PHE A 189 12.35 -11.06 15.79
N VAL A 190 12.82 -11.82 14.80
CA VAL A 190 12.02 -12.84 14.11
C VAL A 190 12.36 -14.22 14.65
N ASP A 191 11.28 -15.03 14.91
CA ASP A 191 11.40 -16.44 15.33
C ASP A 191 11.49 -17.36 14.09
#